data_d0aba031a531587ec31112dcda281e57
#
_entry.id   d0aba031a531587ec31112dcda281e57
#
_cell.length_a   1.000
_cell.length_b   1.000
_cell.length_c   1.000
_cell.angle_alpha   90.00
_cell.angle_beta   90.00
_cell.angle_gamma   90.00
#
_symmetry.space_group_name_H-M   'P 1'
#
loop_
_entity.id
_entity.type
_entity.pdbx_description
1 polymer ?
#
loop_
_entity_poly.entity_id
_entity_poly.type
_entity_poly.pdbx_seq_one_letter_code
_entity_poly.pdbx_strand_id
1 'polypeptide(L)'
;MRKRILKDGLFLLLLALMLNILGPVFLPKDNTPEAGRLETDPTALLSQPENSIDLLFLGDSEAYSGFVPLELWKNQGIASFVCASVDQKPYETVWFLETALTKQTPQIVVLETNVLYRVYARRDLLEPYAQRLFPVLRHHDRWKSLSLRDLEAPLYTGAYPDRGYHLLTDTEPLEDLTGYMAPMNEWEPLSQANMESFRKIYDLCAEKGIQLILYS
;
A
#
# COMPACT_ATOMS: atom_id res chain seq x y z
N MET A 1 -18.10 -31.43 25.43
CA MET A 1 -18.22 -30.33 24.41
C MET A 1 -17.96 -28.95 25.01
N ARG A 2 -18.71 -28.51 26.02
CA ARG A 2 -18.57 -27.15 26.62
C ARG A 2 -17.17 -26.83 27.17
N LYS A 3 -16.49 -27.76 27.84
CA LYS A 3 -15.11 -27.57 28.35
C LYS A 3 -14.06 -27.46 27.23
N ARG A 4 -14.28 -28.06 26.07
CA ARG A 4 -13.36 -27.95 24.92
C ARG A 4 -13.53 -26.60 24.26
N ILE A 5 -14.76 -26.16 24.01
CA ILE A 5 -15.07 -24.83 23.45
C ILE A 5 -14.46 -23.73 24.33
N LEU A 6 -14.55 -23.85 25.66
CA LEU A 6 -13.97 -22.87 26.58
C LEU A 6 -12.43 -22.83 26.49
N LYS A 7 -11.77 -24.00 26.35
CA LYS A 7 -10.31 -24.06 26.18
C LYS A 7 -9.88 -23.47 24.85
N ASP A 8 -10.60 -23.80 23.77
CA ASP A 8 -10.31 -23.28 22.42
C ASP A 8 -10.52 -21.76 22.37
N GLY A 9 -11.58 -21.26 23.00
CA GLY A 9 -11.83 -19.81 23.14
C GLY A 9 -10.75 -19.09 23.95
N LEU A 10 -10.32 -19.67 25.08
CA LEU A 10 -9.22 -19.11 25.88
C LEU A 10 -7.91 -19.09 25.10
N PHE A 11 -7.61 -20.15 24.37
CA PHE A 11 -6.41 -20.23 23.52
C PHE A 11 -6.42 -19.13 22.47
N LEU A 12 -7.53 -18.93 21.73
CA LEU A 12 -7.65 -17.89 20.72
C LEU A 12 -7.52 -16.47 21.33
N LEU A 13 -8.09 -16.26 22.51
CA LEU A 13 -7.97 -15.00 23.22
C LEU A 13 -6.51 -14.71 23.61
N LEU A 14 -5.81 -15.69 24.15
CA LEU A 14 -4.40 -15.54 24.54
C LEU A 14 -3.51 -15.33 23.31
N LEU A 15 -3.79 -16.03 22.21
CA LEU A 15 -3.09 -15.84 20.94
C LEU A 15 -3.29 -14.42 20.41
N ALA A 16 -4.53 -13.94 20.37
CA ALA A 16 -4.85 -12.58 19.93
C ALA A 16 -4.15 -11.53 20.81
N LEU A 17 -4.14 -11.72 22.12
CA LEU A 17 -3.44 -10.84 23.07
C LEU A 17 -1.93 -10.84 22.80
N MET A 18 -1.34 -12.00 22.61
CA MET A 18 0.10 -12.13 22.29
C MET A 18 0.45 -11.42 20.99
N LEU A 19 -0.35 -11.62 19.93
CA LEU A 19 -0.13 -10.95 18.62
C LEU A 19 -0.27 -9.42 18.75
N ASN A 20 -1.18 -8.95 19.60
CA ASN A 20 -1.36 -7.52 19.84
C ASN A 20 -0.16 -6.91 20.60
N ILE A 21 0.35 -7.61 21.62
CA ILE A 21 1.55 -7.20 22.36
C ILE A 21 2.80 -7.19 21.47
N LEU A 22 2.93 -8.16 20.57
CA LEU A 22 4.06 -8.25 19.65
C LEU A 22 3.96 -7.27 18.48
N GLY A 23 2.75 -6.84 18.12
CA GLY A 23 2.52 -5.93 16.99
C GLY A 23 3.48 -4.74 16.96
N PRO A 24 3.60 -3.93 18.02
CA PRO A 24 4.51 -2.80 18.07
C PRO A 24 5.98 -3.15 17.84
N VAL A 25 6.43 -4.33 18.27
CA VAL A 25 7.82 -4.79 18.08
C VAL A 25 8.12 -5.02 16.60
N PHE A 26 7.14 -5.52 15.87
CA PHE A 26 7.28 -5.81 14.44
C PHE A 26 7.06 -4.60 13.53
N LEU A 27 6.47 -3.51 14.03
CA LEU A 27 6.33 -2.30 13.24
C LEU A 27 7.69 -1.71 12.87
N PRO A 28 7.93 -1.28 11.63
CA PRO A 28 9.11 -0.51 11.24
C PRO A 28 9.28 0.71 12.16
N LYS A 29 10.50 1.00 12.59
CA LYS A 29 10.76 2.08 13.58
C LYS A 29 10.94 3.44 12.94
N ASP A 30 11.33 3.45 11.70
CA ASP A 30 11.43 4.64 10.87
C ASP A 30 11.10 4.29 9.40
N ASN A 31 11.35 5.23 8.51
CA ASN A 31 11.00 5.12 7.11
C ASN A 31 12.15 4.60 6.22
N THR A 32 13.14 3.99 6.84
CA THR A 32 14.30 3.45 6.11
C THR A 32 14.08 1.99 5.73
N PRO A 33 14.70 1.51 4.64
CA PRO A 33 14.72 0.09 4.28
C PRO A 33 15.32 -0.79 5.38
N GLU A 34 16.31 -0.28 6.11
CA GLU A 34 16.97 -0.97 7.22
C GLU A 34 16.00 -1.24 8.38
N ALA A 35 15.00 -0.36 8.57
CA ALA A 35 13.91 -0.58 9.51
C ALA A 35 12.88 -1.59 8.99
N GLY A 36 13.08 -2.16 7.81
CA GLY A 36 12.22 -3.15 7.18
C GLY A 36 11.04 -2.55 6.42
N ARG A 37 11.11 -1.26 6.06
CA ARG A 37 10.10 -0.64 5.24
C ARG A 37 10.50 -0.73 3.79
N LEU A 38 9.87 -1.67 3.09
CA LEU A 38 10.09 -1.91 1.66
C LEU A 38 8.98 -1.28 0.79
N GLU A 39 7.91 -0.76 1.41
CA GLU A 39 6.71 -0.33 0.70
C GLU A 39 6.21 0.99 1.25
N THR A 40 5.69 1.82 0.37
CA THR A 40 5.06 3.08 0.74
C THR A 40 3.57 2.88 0.96
N ASP A 41 3.22 2.41 2.12
CA ASP A 41 1.82 2.33 2.53
C ASP A 41 1.26 3.72 2.92
N PRO A 42 -0.07 3.85 3.10
CA PRO A 42 -0.67 5.15 3.41
C PRO A 42 -0.21 5.73 4.75
N THR A 43 0.38 4.94 5.66
CA THR A 43 0.88 5.47 6.93
C THR A 43 2.08 6.38 6.74
N ALA A 44 2.85 6.16 5.65
CA ALA A 44 3.91 7.06 5.23
C ALA A 44 3.39 8.45 4.89
N LEU A 45 2.28 8.50 4.17
CA LEU A 45 1.63 9.74 3.79
C LEU A 45 1.03 10.46 5.00
N LEU A 46 0.59 9.75 6.03
CA LEU A 46 0.08 10.35 7.27
C LEU A 46 1.17 11.10 8.06
N SER A 47 2.45 10.83 7.80
CA SER A 47 3.56 11.59 8.38
C SER A 47 3.77 12.96 7.72
N GLN A 48 3.22 13.18 6.52
CA GLN A 48 3.31 14.46 5.82
C GLN A 48 2.42 15.51 6.51
N PRO A 49 2.73 16.80 6.36
CA PRO A 49 1.84 17.87 6.80
C PRO A 49 0.42 17.70 6.20
N GLU A 50 -0.57 18.17 6.93
CA GLU A 50 -1.96 18.12 6.47
C GLU A 50 -2.14 18.96 5.19
N ASN A 51 -2.89 18.41 4.22
CA ASN A 51 -3.21 19.04 2.95
C ASN A 51 -1.98 19.60 2.19
N SER A 52 -0.87 18.87 2.24
CA SER A 52 0.40 19.24 1.61
C SER A 52 0.68 18.49 0.30
N ILE A 53 -0.25 17.67 -0.17
CA ILE A 53 -0.12 16.86 -1.38
C ILE A 53 -1.15 17.32 -2.41
N ASP A 54 -0.67 17.77 -3.57
CA ASP A 54 -1.51 18.18 -4.70
C ASP A 54 -1.93 17.00 -5.57
N LEU A 55 -1.03 16.02 -5.70
CA LEU A 55 -1.16 14.86 -6.59
C LEU A 55 -0.80 13.56 -5.86
N LEU A 56 -1.71 12.61 -5.83
CA LEU A 56 -1.50 11.30 -5.24
C LEU A 56 -1.47 10.22 -6.32
N PHE A 57 -0.40 9.44 -6.37
CA PHE A 57 -0.30 8.26 -7.21
C PHE A 57 -0.68 7.02 -6.41
N LEU A 58 -1.52 6.16 -6.99
CA LEU A 58 -1.95 4.87 -6.45
C LEU A 58 -1.67 3.78 -7.48
N GLY A 59 -1.19 2.64 -7.03
CA GLY A 59 -0.91 1.52 -7.91
C GLY A 59 -0.05 0.46 -7.24
N ASP A 60 0.63 -0.33 -8.04
CA ASP A 60 1.56 -1.34 -7.56
C ASP A 60 3.04 -0.96 -7.81
N SER A 61 3.89 -1.94 -8.06
CA SER A 61 5.32 -1.73 -8.31
C SER A 61 5.60 -0.84 -9.52
N GLU A 62 4.74 -0.80 -10.51
CA GLU A 62 4.88 0.07 -11.65
C GLU A 62 4.68 1.54 -11.27
N ALA A 63 3.73 1.81 -10.37
CA ALA A 63 3.50 3.16 -9.87
C ALA A 63 4.69 3.67 -9.05
N TYR A 64 5.21 2.89 -8.10
CA TYR A 64 6.32 3.38 -7.27
C TYR A 64 7.66 3.46 -8.01
N SER A 65 7.84 2.73 -9.11
CA SER A 65 9.05 2.81 -9.93
C SER A 65 8.92 3.78 -11.11
N GLY A 66 7.70 4.05 -11.58
CA GLY A 66 7.43 4.89 -12.75
C GLY A 66 7.20 6.37 -12.44
N PHE A 67 6.66 6.70 -11.27
CA PHE A 67 6.39 8.10 -10.91
C PHE A 67 7.44 8.64 -9.95
N VAL A 68 8.07 9.78 -10.33
CA VAL A 68 9.16 10.42 -9.58
C VAL A 68 8.68 11.76 -9.01
N PRO A 69 8.16 11.79 -7.76
CA PRO A 69 7.59 13.00 -7.14
C PRO A 69 8.56 14.18 -7.10
N LEU A 70 9.85 13.93 -6.88
CA LEU A 70 10.85 14.98 -6.80
C LEU A 70 11.10 15.69 -8.14
N GLU A 71 10.99 14.96 -9.26
CA GLU A 71 11.08 15.58 -10.58
C GLU A 71 9.84 16.43 -10.90
N LEU A 72 8.66 16.01 -10.46
CA LEU A 72 7.43 16.82 -10.59
C LEU A 72 7.54 18.11 -9.76
N TRP A 73 8.05 18.02 -8.55
CA TRP A 73 8.28 19.20 -7.73
C TRP A 73 9.30 20.15 -8.37
N LYS A 74 10.44 19.62 -8.79
CA LYS A 74 11.53 20.39 -9.40
C LYS A 74 11.11 21.11 -10.68
N ASN A 75 10.34 20.42 -11.53
CA ASN A 75 10.03 20.91 -12.86
C ASN A 75 8.72 21.71 -12.94
N GLN A 76 7.74 21.40 -12.05
CA GLN A 76 6.39 21.94 -12.12
C GLN A 76 5.90 22.54 -10.79
N GLY A 77 6.63 22.37 -9.70
CA GLY A 77 6.20 22.82 -8.37
C GLY A 77 5.03 22.02 -7.80
N ILE A 78 4.72 20.83 -8.34
CA ILE A 78 3.61 19.99 -7.91
C ILE A 78 4.07 19.09 -6.76
N ALA A 79 3.46 19.26 -5.59
CA ALA A 79 3.70 18.38 -4.44
C ALA A 79 2.97 17.07 -4.63
N SER A 80 3.71 15.99 -4.85
CA SER A 80 3.13 14.68 -5.10
C SER A 80 3.67 13.61 -4.15
N PHE A 81 2.95 12.47 -4.08
CA PHE A 81 3.32 11.32 -3.28
C PHE A 81 2.87 10.05 -3.98
N VAL A 82 3.69 9.00 -3.93
CA VAL A 82 3.32 7.67 -4.42
C VAL A 82 2.94 6.80 -3.24
N CYS A 83 1.74 6.25 -3.28
CA CYS A 83 1.19 5.36 -2.27
C CYS A 83 0.87 4.01 -2.94
N ALA A 84 1.88 3.15 -3.01
CA ALA A 84 1.87 1.94 -3.78
C ALA A 84 2.63 0.82 -3.07
N SER A 85 2.26 -0.43 -3.33
CA SER A 85 2.91 -1.62 -2.79
C SER A 85 3.08 -2.71 -3.83
N VAL A 86 3.98 -3.67 -3.57
CA VAL A 86 4.20 -4.81 -4.47
C VAL A 86 2.91 -5.60 -4.62
N ASP A 87 2.54 -5.92 -5.88
CA ASP A 87 1.37 -6.74 -6.22
C ASP A 87 0.07 -6.27 -5.53
N GLN A 88 -0.07 -4.95 -5.36
CA GLN A 88 -1.20 -4.33 -4.69
C GLN A 88 -2.53 -4.74 -5.30
N LYS A 89 -3.49 -5.08 -4.45
CA LYS A 89 -4.83 -5.49 -4.88
C LYS A 89 -5.78 -4.29 -4.93
N PRO A 90 -6.86 -4.32 -5.72
CA PRO A 90 -7.82 -3.23 -5.82
C PRO A 90 -8.42 -2.80 -4.48
N TYR A 91 -8.72 -3.74 -3.59
CA TYR A 91 -9.26 -3.43 -2.26
C TYR A 91 -8.23 -2.75 -1.33
N GLU A 92 -6.94 -3.04 -1.50
CA GLU A 92 -5.86 -2.35 -0.79
C GLU A 92 -5.72 -0.92 -1.30
N THR A 93 -5.85 -0.71 -2.60
CA THR A 93 -5.86 0.62 -3.21
C THR A 93 -6.99 1.49 -2.67
N VAL A 94 -8.20 0.90 -2.49
CA VAL A 94 -9.31 1.57 -1.81
C VAL A 94 -8.90 2.00 -0.40
N TRP A 95 -8.33 1.09 0.38
CA TRP A 95 -7.89 1.38 1.74
C TRP A 95 -6.77 2.44 1.77
N PHE A 96 -5.85 2.42 0.81
CA PHE A 96 -4.79 3.41 0.70
C PHE A 96 -5.38 4.80 0.46
N LEU A 97 -6.34 4.90 -0.47
CA LEU A 97 -7.03 6.15 -0.74
C LEU A 97 -7.83 6.63 0.47
N GLU A 98 -8.66 5.78 1.08
CA GLU A 98 -9.44 6.12 2.28
C GLU A 98 -8.53 6.67 3.39
N THR A 99 -7.41 6.00 3.63
CA THR A 99 -6.45 6.42 4.66
C THR A 99 -5.78 7.74 4.32
N ALA A 100 -5.34 7.92 3.07
CA ALA A 100 -4.75 9.16 2.59
C ALA A 100 -5.71 10.34 2.78
N LEU A 101 -6.98 10.15 2.41
CA LEU A 101 -8.02 11.18 2.48
C LEU A 101 -8.45 11.55 3.91
N THR A 102 -7.96 10.87 4.94
CA THR A 102 -8.14 11.30 6.33
C THR A 102 -7.31 12.54 6.68
N LYS A 103 -6.23 12.79 5.95
CA LYS A 103 -5.28 13.89 6.25
C LYS A 103 -4.96 14.75 5.03
N GLN A 104 -5.22 14.26 3.82
CA GLN A 104 -4.87 14.95 2.59
C GLN A 104 -6.12 15.17 1.73
N THR A 105 -6.11 16.26 0.97
CA THR A 105 -7.13 16.58 -0.03
C THR A 105 -6.44 16.90 -1.36
N PRO A 106 -5.87 15.89 -2.05
CA PRO A 106 -5.20 16.12 -3.32
C PRO A 106 -6.19 16.63 -4.36
N GLN A 107 -5.70 17.43 -5.30
CA GLN A 107 -6.52 17.88 -6.44
C GLN A 107 -6.69 16.76 -7.47
N ILE A 108 -5.68 15.92 -7.60
CA ILE A 108 -5.63 14.82 -8.59
C ILE A 108 -5.21 13.53 -7.90
N VAL A 109 -5.88 12.45 -8.26
CA VAL A 109 -5.47 11.08 -8.00
C VAL A 109 -5.17 10.41 -9.33
N VAL A 110 -3.97 9.86 -9.49
CA VAL A 110 -3.60 9.02 -10.63
C VAL A 110 -3.63 7.57 -10.17
N LEU A 111 -4.47 6.77 -10.80
CA LEU A 111 -4.58 5.34 -10.57
C LEU A 111 -3.89 4.59 -11.70
N GLU A 112 -2.85 3.84 -11.37
CA GLU A 112 -2.24 2.88 -12.27
C GLU A 112 -3.20 1.69 -12.44
N THR A 113 -3.53 1.37 -13.70
CA THR A 113 -4.67 0.47 -13.99
C THR A 113 -4.35 -1.01 -13.89
N ASN A 114 -3.09 -1.42 -13.91
CA ASN A 114 -2.69 -2.81 -13.73
C ASN A 114 -3.21 -3.39 -12.42
N VAL A 115 -3.25 -2.56 -11.37
CA VAL A 115 -3.79 -2.93 -10.06
C VAL A 115 -5.22 -3.46 -10.16
N LEU A 116 -6.01 -2.99 -11.13
CA LEU A 116 -7.41 -3.39 -11.31
C LEU A 116 -7.56 -4.82 -11.86
N TYR A 117 -6.52 -5.39 -12.44
CA TYR A 117 -6.52 -6.75 -13.00
C TYR A 117 -5.92 -7.79 -12.03
N ARG A 118 -5.43 -7.36 -10.87
CA ARG A 118 -4.88 -8.27 -9.86
C ARG A 118 -5.96 -9.21 -9.33
N VAL A 119 -5.66 -10.51 -9.36
CA VAL A 119 -6.58 -11.56 -8.90
C VAL A 119 -6.42 -11.76 -7.39
N TYR A 120 -7.55 -11.88 -6.69
CA TYR A 120 -7.58 -12.21 -5.28
C TYR A 120 -8.81 -13.07 -4.94
N ALA A 121 -8.70 -13.84 -3.88
CA ALA A 121 -9.82 -14.66 -3.37
C ALA A 121 -10.62 -13.86 -2.31
N ARG A 122 -11.89 -14.23 -2.09
CA ARG A 122 -12.71 -13.59 -1.04
C ARG A 122 -12.10 -13.65 0.36
N ARG A 123 -11.32 -14.68 0.66
CA ARG A 123 -10.59 -14.79 1.93
C ARG A 123 -9.56 -13.68 2.11
N ASP A 124 -8.97 -13.21 1.02
CA ASP A 124 -7.93 -12.19 1.02
C ASP A 124 -8.49 -10.82 1.45
N LEU A 125 -9.81 -10.62 1.31
CA LEU A 125 -10.51 -9.41 1.80
C LEU A 125 -10.43 -9.24 3.33
N LEU A 126 -10.18 -10.32 4.07
CA LEU A 126 -10.00 -10.26 5.53
C LEU A 126 -8.57 -9.94 5.93
N GLU A 127 -7.63 -10.11 5.02
CA GLU A 127 -6.20 -9.93 5.27
C GLU A 127 -5.85 -8.50 5.72
N PRO A 128 -6.31 -7.42 5.06
CA PRO A 128 -6.03 -6.06 5.51
C PRO A 128 -6.54 -5.78 6.92
N TYR A 129 -7.71 -6.30 7.26
CA TYR A 129 -8.27 -6.17 8.62
C TYR A 129 -7.44 -6.93 9.64
N ALA A 130 -7.01 -8.16 9.31
CA ALA A 130 -6.15 -8.94 10.18
C ALA A 130 -4.78 -8.30 10.37
N GLN A 131 -4.18 -7.77 9.31
CA GLN A 131 -2.90 -7.05 9.34
C GLN A 131 -2.97 -5.73 10.11
N ARG A 132 -4.10 -5.02 10.05
CA ARG A 132 -4.35 -3.82 10.86
C ARG A 132 -4.50 -4.14 12.34
N LEU A 133 -5.22 -5.21 12.66
CA LEU A 133 -5.41 -5.67 14.04
C LEU A 133 -4.11 -6.26 14.64
N PHE A 134 -3.36 -6.95 13.81
CA PHE A 134 -2.14 -7.67 14.17
C PHE A 134 -0.99 -7.31 13.21
N PRO A 135 -0.30 -6.19 13.41
CA PRO A 135 0.78 -5.75 12.53
C PRO A 135 1.89 -6.78 12.31
N VAL A 136 2.08 -7.71 13.25
CA VAL A 136 3.02 -8.83 13.11
C VAL A 136 2.73 -9.68 11.86
N LEU A 137 1.47 -9.78 11.42
CA LEU A 137 1.12 -10.56 10.21
C LEU A 137 1.66 -9.90 8.94
N ARG A 138 1.67 -8.56 8.88
CA ARG A 138 2.22 -7.82 7.75
C ARG A 138 3.76 -7.79 7.77
N HIS A 139 4.33 -7.61 8.93
CA HIS A 139 5.77 -7.41 9.11
C HIS A 139 6.47 -8.64 9.68
N HIS A 140 5.90 -9.84 9.48
CA HIS A 140 6.43 -11.07 10.07
C HIS A 140 7.88 -11.34 9.69
N ASP A 141 8.31 -11.03 8.47
CA ASP A 141 9.68 -11.25 7.99
C ASP A 141 10.73 -10.49 8.80
N ARG A 142 10.34 -9.43 9.53
CA ARG A 142 11.24 -8.67 10.40
C ARG A 142 11.83 -9.49 11.55
N TRP A 143 11.27 -10.67 11.86
CA TRP A 143 11.87 -11.54 12.86
C TRP A 143 13.38 -11.86 12.58
N LYS A 144 13.80 -11.77 11.32
CA LYS A 144 15.18 -12.00 10.86
C LYS A 144 16.13 -10.86 11.21
N SER A 145 15.60 -9.66 11.47
CA SER A 145 16.38 -8.43 11.67
C SER A 145 16.02 -7.68 12.96
N LEU A 146 15.24 -8.30 13.86
CA LEU A 146 14.88 -7.68 15.13
C LEU A 146 16.09 -7.38 16.00
N SER A 147 16.09 -6.22 16.63
CA SER A 147 17.12 -5.72 17.54
C SER A 147 16.48 -5.13 18.82
N LEU A 148 17.29 -4.71 19.78
CA LEU A 148 16.79 -4.03 20.98
C LEU A 148 16.09 -2.71 20.64
N ARG A 149 16.44 -2.05 19.54
CA ARG A 149 15.78 -0.83 19.04
C ARG A 149 14.29 -1.08 18.71
N ASP A 150 13.93 -2.30 18.35
CA ASP A 150 12.56 -2.66 18.01
C ASP A 150 11.61 -2.70 19.22
N LEU A 151 12.13 -2.60 20.43
CA LEU A 151 11.33 -2.38 21.64
C LEU A 151 10.92 -0.92 21.83
N GLU A 152 11.50 0.01 21.08
CA GLU A 152 11.16 1.42 21.13
C GLU A 152 9.85 1.69 20.33
N ALA A 153 9.20 2.81 20.64
CA ALA A 153 8.05 3.25 19.88
C ALA A 153 8.46 3.64 18.45
N PRO A 154 7.64 3.34 17.42
CA PRO A 154 7.90 3.79 16.08
C PRO A 154 7.94 5.32 16.00
N LEU A 155 8.99 5.87 15.38
CA LEU A 155 9.12 7.30 15.13
C LEU A 155 8.86 7.56 13.64
N TYR A 156 7.60 7.75 13.28
CA TYR A 156 7.22 8.10 11.89
C TYR A 156 7.43 9.60 11.56
N THR A 157 8.30 10.27 12.28
CA THR A 157 8.65 11.67 12.03
C THR A 157 9.72 11.83 10.96
N GLY A 158 10.19 10.73 10.40
CA GLY A 158 11.20 10.75 9.35
C GLY A 158 10.66 11.33 8.05
N ALA A 159 11.51 12.07 7.36
CA ALA A 159 11.25 12.45 5.99
C ALA A 159 11.14 11.17 5.13
N TYR A 160 10.21 11.17 4.19
CA TYR A 160 10.23 10.27 3.04
C TYR A 160 10.94 11.01 1.90
N PRO A 161 12.26 10.95 1.80
CA PRO A 161 13.02 11.78 0.87
C PRO A 161 12.53 11.57 -0.56
N ASP A 162 12.20 10.33 -0.91
CA ASP A 162 11.79 9.96 -2.26
C ASP A 162 10.27 10.00 -2.47
N ARG A 163 9.51 10.40 -1.45
CA ARG A 163 8.05 10.54 -1.54
C ARG A 163 7.32 9.31 -2.09
N GLY A 164 7.80 8.12 -1.75
CA GLY A 164 7.24 6.86 -2.19
C GLY A 164 7.76 6.32 -3.52
N TYR A 165 8.70 7.01 -4.15
CA TYR A 165 9.42 6.49 -5.29
C TYR A 165 10.46 5.46 -4.86
N HIS A 166 10.58 4.38 -5.62
CA HIS A 166 11.61 3.36 -5.46
C HIS A 166 12.43 3.24 -6.74
N LEU A 167 13.71 3.55 -6.65
CA LEU A 167 14.63 3.32 -7.75
C LEU A 167 14.88 1.83 -7.90
N LEU A 168 14.43 1.25 -9.00
CA LEU A 168 14.77 -0.12 -9.40
C LEU A 168 16.04 -0.07 -10.25
N THR A 169 17.08 -0.76 -9.81
CA THR A 169 18.37 -0.85 -10.52
C THR A 169 18.62 -2.22 -11.11
N ASP A 170 17.82 -3.20 -10.75
CA ASP A 170 17.94 -4.56 -11.26
C ASP A 170 17.43 -4.61 -12.70
N THR A 171 18.27 -5.11 -13.59
CA THR A 171 17.93 -5.27 -15.00
C THR A 171 18.14 -6.74 -15.38
N GLU A 172 17.07 -7.34 -15.91
CA GLU A 172 17.17 -8.63 -16.58
C GLU A 172 17.23 -8.41 -18.09
N PRO A 173 18.25 -8.96 -18.79
CA PRO A 173 18.28 -8.89 -20.23
C PRO A 173 17.14 -9.71 -20.81
N LEU A 174 16.29 -9.08 -21.63
CA LEU A 174 15.25 -9.78 -22.38
C LEU A 174 15.94 -10.54 -23.53
N GLU A 175 15.94 -11.86 -23.50
CA GLU A 175 16.56 -12.69 -24.52
C GLU A 175 15.78 -12.69 -25.84
N ASP A 176 14.45 -12.56 -25.76
CA ASP A 176 13.56 -12.50 -26.93
C ASP A 176 12.54 -11.37 -26.78
N LEU A 177 12.57 -10.44 -27.73
CA LEU A 177 11.61 -9.33 -27.84
C LEU A 177 10.41 -9.65 -28.73
N THR A 178 10.34 -10.87 -29.27
CA THR A 178 9.26 -11.28 -30.18
C THR A 178 7.91 -11.19 -29.45
N GLY A 179 7.04 -10.35 -29.95
CA GLY A 179 5.69 -10.16 -29.38
C GLY A 179 5.61 -9.23 -28.17
N TYR A 180 6.72 -8.68 -27.67
CA TYR A 180 6.72 -7.78 -26.51
C TYR A 180 5.77 -6.58 -26.67
N MET A 181 5.68 -6.03 -27.88
CA MET A 181 4.76 -4.93 -28.23
C MET A 181 3.64 -5.39 -29.18
N ALA A 182 3.29 -6.68 -29.14
CA ALA A 182 2.18 -7.16 -29.96
C ALA A 182 0.87 -6.50 -29.54
N PRO A 183 0.05 -6.00 -30.48
CA PRO A 183 -1.23 -5.40 -30.12
C PRO A 183 -2.13 -6.44 -29.44
N MET A 184 -2.64 -6.10 -28.25
CA MET A 184 -3.66 -6.90 -27.58
C MET A 184 -5.00 -6.67 -28.28
N ASN A 185 -5.53 -7.71 -28.92
CA ASN A 185 -6.79 -7.65 -29.65
C ASN A 185 -7.99 -8.12 -28.80
N GLU A 186 -7.75 -8.56 -27.59
CA GLU A 186 -8.79 -9.09 -26.70
C GLU A 186 -8.97 -8.16 -25.48
N TRP A 187 -10.23 -7.87 -25.17
CA TRP A 187 -10.59 -7.11 -23.98
C TRP A 187 -10.70 -8.07 -22.80
N GLU A 188 -9.90 -7.85 -21.77
CA GLU A 188 -10.05 -8.57 -20.51
C GLU A 188 -11.02 -7.81 -19.60
N PRO A 189 -12.20 -8.38 -19.29
CA PRO A 189 -13.15 -7.72 -18.40
C PRO A 189 -12.66 -7.77 -16.96
N LEU A 190 -12.84 -6.68 -16.24
CA LEU A 190 -12.61 -6.67 -14.79
C LEU A 190 -13.58 -7.64 -14.08
N SER A 191 -13.07 -8.34 -13.08
CA SER A 191 -13.95 -9.11 -12.19
C SER A 191 -14.96 -8.20 -11.50
N GLN A 192 -16.11 -8.74 -11.08
CA GLN A 192 -17.10 -7.95 -10.35
C GLN A 192 -16.50 -7.28 -9.11
N ALA A 193 -15.68 -8.00 -8.35
CA ALA A 193 -15.05 -7.48 -7.13
C ALA A 193 -14.07 -6.34 -7.43
N ASN A 194 -13.31 -6.44 -8.51
CA ASN A 194 -12.38 -5.39 -8.94
C ASN A 194 -13.17 -4.15 -9.42
N MET A 195 -14.27 -4.37 -10.14
CA MET A 195 -15.16 -3.29 -10.56
C MET A 195 -15.81 -2.57 -9.36
N GLU A 196 -16.19 -3.30 -8.31
CA GLU A 196 -16.72 -2.71 -7.07
C GLU A 196 -15.64 -1.85 -6.36
N SER A 197 -14.41 -2.33 -6.30
CA SER A 197 -13.28 -1.58 -5.77
C SER A 197 -13.00 -0.32 -6.60
N PHE A 198 -13.00 -0.43 -7.92
CA PHE A 198 -12.82 0.71 -8.80
C PHE A 198 -13.93 1.76 -8.64
N ARG A 199 -15.20 1.34 -8.57
CA ARG A 199 -16.32 2.25 -8.30
C ARG A 199 -16.15 2.99 -6.99
N LYS A 200 -15.70 2.29 -5.94
CA LYS A 200 -15.45 2.92 -4.65
C LYS A 200 -14.35 3.97 -4.71
N ILE A 201 -13.26 3.71 -5.46
CA ILE A 201 -12.20 4.71 -5.71
C ILE A 201 -12.78 5.93 -6.44
N TYR A 202 -13.56 5.68 -7.50
CA TYR A 202 -14.21 6.74 -8.27
C TYR A 202 -15.14 7.59 -7.40
N ASP A 203 -16.03 6.95 -6.63
CA ASP A 203 -17.00 7.63 -5.76
C ASP A 203 -16.29 8.47 -4.69
N LEU A 204 -15.22 7.95 -4.05
CA LEU A 204 -14.41 8.69 -3.09
C LEU A 204 -13.80 9.96 -3.70
N CYS A 205 -13.28 9.86 -4.92
CA CYS A 205 -12.73 11.01 -5.63
C CYS A 205 -13.83 12.01 -6.00
N ALA A 206 -14.96 11.52 -6.54
CA ALA A 206 -16.10 12.36 -6.95
C ALA A 206 -16.72 13.12 -5.78
N GLU A 207 -16.95 12.45 -4.64
CA GLU A 207 -17.50 13.06 -3.42
C GLU A 207 -16.63 14.21 -2.87
N LYS A 208 -15.33 14.13 -3.08
CA LYS A 208 -14.38 15.15 -2.62
C LYS A 208 -13.98 16.15 -3.70
N GLY A 209 -14.52 16.04 -4.91
CA GLY A 209 -14.16 16.91 -6.03
C GLY A 209 -12.75 16.71 -6.56
N ILE A 210 -12.18 15.53 -6.37
CA ILE A 210 -10.84 15.13 -6.80
C ILE A 210 -10.92 14.60 -8.23
N GLN A 211 -10.05 15.08 -9.11
CA GLN A 211 -9.94 14.53 -10.46
C GLN A 211 -9.25 13.17 -10.44
N LEU A 212 -9.91 12.12 -10.91
CA LEU A 212 -9.32 10.79 -11.09
C LEU A 212 -8.78 10.66 -12.52
N ILE A 213 -7.49 10.32 -12.64
CA ILE A 213 -6.82 10.00 -13.91
C ILE A 213 -6.43 8.53 -13.87
N LEU A 214 -6.71 7.82 -14.95
CA LEU A 214 -6.28 6.44 -15.14
C LEU A 214 -5.01 6.43 -15.99
N TYR A 215 -4.01 5.67 -15.55
CA TYR A 215 -2.74 5.50 -16.24
C TYR A 215 -2.48 4.01 -16.48
N SER A 216 -2.05 3.67 -17.68
CA SER A 216 -1.74 2.30 -18.11
C SER A 216 -0.49 2.29 -18.98
#